data_1b2a6053597d0712a039ccd04b417b58
#
_entry.id   1b2a6053597d0712a039ccd04b417b58
#
_cell.length_a   1.000
_cell.length_b   1.000
_cell.length_c   1.000
_cell.angle_alpha   90.00
_cell.angle_beta   90.00
_cell.angle_gamma   90.00
#
_symmetry.space_group_name_H-M   'P 1'
#
loop_
_entity.id
_entity.type
_entity.pdbx_description
1 polymer ?
#
loop_
_entity_poly.entity_id
_entity_poly.type
_entity_poly.pdbx_seq_one_letter_code
_entity_poly.pdbx_strand_id
1 'polypeptide(L)'
;MENGKNAAPQLWPPRPVAGSRDLRYAAGYFLASLLAAEGLIWYGPNLALSAAMLALLVLTACYLRPRRRKISAFGTLCAIGAVAAAVSLVWTADGGVKCLALLLGLLLATLALRDALSLRRRRGIGALADAFGLAWFGITHWGAACYGLFHRQGPDGSVEKRRVGSILLGLLCAGPVLAVLVVLLALSDAAFDGALQRINAALVLELLLDAGLGTALFLTLFGQSFCLPGQHAAGQALPSPAHRGIETAALAAFLGVICGLYVCYLVSQLAYFFSGFAGLLPADYTAAEYARRGFFEMAAISAINLALTGAALQLARRQAGRLPGVLRGMLAFLSLFSLLLIATAASKLALYIASFGMTRLRVLTALFLLLLAVCFVCVLLRLFLPRFSYGKPLLAATALVILLLSFGNVDGVIARYNLNQWQRGQLTQIDVAALGELNEAAVPTLWTLAQDDAHPKQQRQARAYLTSWGLRLLEGPQADSPEDAPHRYRPRLRAYNRTTARAARLIEAHWAEIYLPGWCDVIASGMA
;
A
#
# COMPACT_ATOMS: atom_id res chain seq x y z
N MET A 1 48.02 -10.80 -44.71
CA MET A 1 48.10 -9.76 -43.66
C MET A 1 46.67 -9.29 -43.38
N GLU A 2 45.99 -9.98 -42.46
CA GLU A 2 44.60 -9.66 -42.08
C GLU A 2 44.60 -8.58 -41.02
N ASN A 3 44.02 -7.45 -41.37
CA ASN A 3 43.72 -6.37 -40.41
C ASN A 3 42.62 -6.78 -39.46
N GLY A 4 42.99 -7.42 -38.34
CA GLY A 4 42.13 -7.54 -37.18
C GLY A 4 41.81 -6.16 -36.61
N LYS A 5 40.70 -5.56 -37.02
CA LYS A 5 40.15 -4.38 -36.34
C LYS A 5 39.80 -4.79 -34.91
N ASN A 6 40.66 -4.42 -33.96
CA ASN A 6 40.36 -4.41 -32.53
C ASN A 6 39.12 -3.53 -32.32
N ALA A 7 37.92 -4.13 -32.28
CA ALA A 7 36.75 -3.47 -31.81
C ALA A 7 36.97 -3.17 -30.32
N ALA A 8 37.12 -1.90 -29.98
CA ALA A 8 37.15 -1.44 -28.59
C ALA A 8 35.94 -2.05 -27.85
N PRO A 9 36.13 -2.57 -26.62
CA PRO A 9 35.01 -3.10 -25.85
C PRO A 9 33.95 -2.02 -25.72
N GLN A 10 32.77 -2.29 -26.30
CA GLN A 10 31.61 -1.40 -26.14
C GLN A 10 31.27 -1.34 -24.65
N LEU A 11 31.64 -0.26 -23.99
CA LEU A 11 31.40 0.01 -22.57
C LEU A 11 29.91 0.04 -22.20
N TRP A 12 29.02 0.11 -23.21
CA TRP A 12 27.56 0.16 -23.04
C TRP A 12 26.88 -0.81 -24.02
N PRO A 13 25.91 -1.61 -23.54
CA PRO A 13 25.14 -2.45 -24.45
C PRO A 13 24.44 -1.56 -25.51
N PRO A 14 24.29 -2.03 -26.75
CA PRO A 14 23.63 -1.27 -27.80
C PRO A 14 22.23 -0.89 -27.35
N ARG A 15 21.87 0.39 -27.53
CA ARG A 15 20.54 0.90 -27.16
C ARG A 15 19.50 0.17 -27.97
N PRO A 16 18.47 -0.45 -27.35
CA PRO A 16 17.46 -1.19 -28.09
C PRO A 16 16.64 -0.23 -28.99
N VAL A 17 16.33 -0.66 -30.20
CA VAL A 17 15.48 0.08 -31.15
C VAL A 17 14.13 -0.62 -31.24
N ALA A 18 13.04 0.14 -31.11
CA ALA A 18 11.69 -0.41 -31.07
C ALA A 18 11.18 -0.83 -32.46
N GLY A 19 10.70 -2.06 -32.58
CA GLY A 19 10.01 -2.55 -33.77
C GLY A 19 8.52 -2.14 -33.81
N SER A 20 7.82 -2.53 -34.86
CA SER A 20 6.37 -2.24 -35.02
C SER A 20 5.51 -2.84 -33.90
N ARG A 21 5.91 -3.98 -33.38
CA ARG A 21 5.26 -4.60 -32.22
C ARG A 21 5.45 -3.76 -30.96
N ASP A 22 6.67 -3.32 -30.67
CA ASP A 22 6.99 -2.55 -29.49
C ASP A 22 6.20 -1.22 -29.46
N LEU A 23 6.00 -0.60 -30.64
CA LEU A 23 5.20 0.63 -30.76
C LEU A 23 3.71 0.43 -30.44
N ARG A 24 3.13 -0.68 -30.88
CA ARG A 24 1.71 -0.99 -30.56
C ARG A 24 1.52 -1.14 -29.04
N TYR A 25 2.46 -1.83 -28.39
CA TYR A 25 2.43 -1.94 -26.93
C TYR A 25 2.72 -0.62 -26.25
N ALA A 26 3.66 0.19 -26.76
CA ALA A 26 3.95 1.53 -26.24
C ALA A 26 2.69 2.42 -26.25
N ALA A 27 1.89 2.40 -27.32
CA ALA A 27 0.62 3.13 -27.36
C ALA A 27 -0.36 2.65 -26.26
N GLY A 28 -0.48 1.33 -26.05
CA GLY A 28 -1.31 0.77 -24.98
C GLY A 28 -0.82 1.17 -23.58
N TYR A 29 0.50 1.11 -23.35
CA TYR A 29 1.10 1.57 -22.08
C TYR A 29 0.86 3.06 -21.85
N PHE A 30 0.98 3.89 -22.89
CA PHE A 30 0.75 5.33 -22.79
C PHE A 30 -0.70 5.63 -22.38
N LEU A 31 -1.68 5.05 -23.08
CA LEU A 31 -3.10 5.23 -22.75
C LEU A 31 -3.45 4.75 -21.33
N ALA A 32 -2.94 3.59 -20.92
CA ALA A 32 -3.15 3.07 -19.58
C ALA A 32 -2.46 3.95 -18.52
N SER A 33 -1.30 4.54 -18.83
CA SER A 33 -0.59 5.45 -17.93
C SER A 33 -1.29 6.81 -17.80
N LEU A 34 -1.90 7.32 -18.87
CA LEU A 34 -2.76 8.52 -18.81
C LEU A 34 -3.97 8.28 -17.90
N LEU A 35 -4.66 7.14 -18.07
CA LEU A 35 -5.78 6.77 -17.21
C LEU A 35 -5.35 6.59 -15.74
N ALA A 36 -4.12 6.09 -15.51
CA ALA A 36 -3.56 5.99 -14.16
C ALA A 36 -3.28 7.38 -13.56
N ALA A 37 -2.73 8.31 -14.34
CA ALA A 37 -2.45 9.68 -13.91
C ALA A 37 -3.74 10.41 -13.53
N GLU A 38 -4.74 10.35 -14.38
CA GLU A 38 -6.07 10.91 -14.12
C GLU A 38 -6.70 10.34 -12.84
N GLY A 39 -6.61 9.00 -12.67
CA GLY A 39 -7.09 8.34 -11.46
C GLY A 39 -6.33 8.75 -10.19
N LEU A 40 -5.03 9.03 -10.28
CA LEU A 40 -4.21 9.46 -9.13
C LEU A 40 -4.48 10.92 -8.74
N ILE A 41 -4.60 11.81 -9.72
CA ILE A 41 -4.69 13.25 -9.48
C ILE A 41 -6.11 13.66 -9.07
N TRP A 42 -7.12 13.24 -9.83
CA TRP A 42 -8.47 13.82 -9.75
C TRP A 42 -9.49 12.95 -9.03
N TYR A 43 -9.46 11.66 -9.26
CA TYR A 43 -10.49 10.74 -8.76
C TYR A 43 -10.04 9.89 -7.58
N GLY A 44 -8.76 9.97 -7.23
CA GLY A 44 -8.15 9.08 -6.25
C GLY A 44 -8.10 7.61 -6.70
N PRO A 45 -7.61 6.71 -5.87
CA PRO A 45 -7.45 5.30 -6.19
C PRO A 45 -8.81 4.55 -6.22
N ASN A 46 -9.58 4.74 -7.28
CA ASN A 46 -10.88 4.15 -7.56
C ASN A 46 -10.88 3.36 -8.88
N LEU A 47 -12.02 3.28 -9.58
CA LEU A 47 -12.19 2.44 -10.78
C LEU A 47 -11.19 2.79 -11.90
N ALA A 48 -10.92 4.07 -12.16
CA ALA A 48 -9.98 4.49 -13.20
C ALA A 48 -8.59 3.92 -12.95
N LEU A 49 -8.06 4.09 -11.76
CA LEU A 49 -6.73 3.58 -11.38
C LEU A 49 -6.70 2.05 -11.36
N SER A 50 -7.76 1.40 -10.86
CA SER A 50 -7.90 -0.06 -10.89
C SER A 50 -7.84 -0.59 -12.32
N ALA A 51 -8.62 -0.01 -13.24
CA ALA A 51 -8.65 -0.39 -14.65
C ALA A 51 -7.29 -0.17 -15.33
N ALA A 52 -6.64 0.97 -15.05
CA ALA A 52 -5.30 1.26 -15.55
C ALA A 52 -4.25 0.24 -15.06
N MET A 53 -4.25 -0.10 -13.77
CA MET A 53 -3.36 -1.11 -13.23
C MET A 53 -3.59 -2.49 -13.87
N LEU A 54 -4.83 -2.91 -14.02
CA LEU A 54 -5.16 -4.18 -14.68
C LEU A 54 -4.72 -4.17 -16.14
N ALA A 55 -4.96 -3.08 -16.87
CA ALA A 55 -4.50 -2.92 -18.25
C ALA A 55 -2.98 -3.01 -18.36
N LEU A 56 -2.23 -2.32 -17.48
CA LEU A 56 -0.77 -2.37 -17.44
C LEU A 56 -0.24 -3.78 -17.12
N LEU A 57 -0.88 -4.50 -16.19
CA LEU A 57 -0.51 -5.89 -15.89
C LEU A 57 -0.72 -6.80 -17.09
N VAL A 58 -1.86 -6.68 -17.77
CA VAL A 58 -2.17 -7.45 -18.98
C VAL A 58 -1.21 -7.10 -20.12
N LEU A 59 -0.98 -5.81 -20.38
CA LEU A 59 -0.04 -5.34 -21.40
C LEU A 59 1.37 -5.88 -21.14
N THR A 60 1.84 -5.82 -19.89
CA THR A 60 3.16 -6.35 -19.50
C THR A 60 3.23 -7.87 -19.72
N ALA A 61 2.22 -8.61 -19.31
CA ALA A 61 2.17 -10.06 -19.49
C ALA A 61 2.15 -10.46 -20.99
N CYS A 62 1.37 -9.76 -21.81
CA CYS A 62 1.29 -9.99 -23.25
C CYS A 62 2.56 -9.56 -23.98
N TYR A 63 3.15 -8.41 -23.60
CA TYR A 63 4.38 -7.89 -24.19
C TYR A 63 5.55 -8.84 -23.96
N LEU A 64 5.69 -9.37 -22.76
CA LEU A 64 6.79 -10.25 -22.39
C LEU A 64 6.57 -11.72 -22.77
N ARG A 65 5.35 -12.10 -23.21
CA ARG A 65 5.00 -13.49 -23.52
C ARG A 65 6.03 -14.25 -24.39
N PRO A 66 6.63 -13.68 -25.45
CA PRO A 66 7.62 -14.40 -26.25
C PRO A 66 9.02 -14.43 -25.64
N ARG A 67 9.29 -13.53 -24.68
CA ARG A 67 10.60 -13.39 -24.01
C ARG A 67 10.63 -14.03 -22.62
N ARG A 68 9.45 -14.42 -22.09
CA ARG A 68 9.34 -15.03 -20.77
C ARG A 68 9.80 -16.48 -20.77
N ARG A 69 10.52 -16.88 -19.74
CA ARG A 69 10.72 -18.27 -19.39
C ARG A 69 9.52 -18.80 -18.59
N LYS A 70 9.50 -20.10 -18.25
CA LYS A 70 8.44 -20.68 -17.40
C LYS A 70 8.34 -19.90 -16.09
N ILE A 71 7.17 -19.28 -15.84
CA ILE A 71 6.89 -18.57 -14.59
C ILE A 71 6.77 -19.61 -13.47
N SER A 72 7.43 -19.36 -12.34
CA SER A 72 7.33 -20.25 -11.17
C SER A 72 5.96 -20.08 -10.47
N ALA A 73 5.57 -21.05 -9.64
CA ALA A 73 4.37 -20.93 -8.81
C ALA A 73 4.39 -19.64 -7.94
N PHE A 74 5.56 -19.22 -7.47
CA PHE A 74 5.71 -17.97 -6.73
C PHE A 74 5.41 -16.74 -7.61
N GLY A 75 5.94 -16.68 -8.82
CA GLY A 75 5.66 -15.58 -9.76
C GLY A 75 4.19 -15.51 -10.13
N THR A 76 3.53 -16.68 -10.32
CA THR A 76 2.09 -16.76 -10.58
C THR A 76 1.28 -16.23 -9.39
N LEU A 77 1.61 -16.62 -8.15
CA LEU A 77 0.97 -16.10 -6.95
C LEU A 77 1.16 -14.58 -6.81
N CYS A 78 2.35 -14.06 -7.11
CA CYS A 78 2.59 -12.61 -7.13
C CYS A 78 1.72 -11.91 -8.19
N ALA A 79 1.57 -12.48 -9.38
CA ALA A 79 0.72 -11.91 -10.42
C ALA A 79 -0.76 -11.89 -10.01
N ILE A 80 -1.27 -12.98 -9.44
CA ILE A 80 -2.63 -13.06 -8.89
C ILE A 80 -2.83 -12.04 -7.77
N GLY A 81 -1.87 -11.93 -6.85
CA GLY A 81 -1.91 -10.94 -5.78
C GLY A 81 -1.90 -9.50 -6.27
N ALA A 82 -1.14 -9.19 -7.34
CA ALA A 82 -1.14 -7.87 -7.97
C ALA A 82 -2.51 -7.54 -8.60
N VAL A 83 -3.15 -8.52 -9.26
CA VAL A 83 -4.52 -8.37 -9.79
C VAL A 83 -5.52 -8.14 -8.64
N ALA A 84 -5.44 -8.93 -7.57
CA ALA A 84 -6.30 -8.78 -6.41
C ALA A 84 -6.14 -7.39 -5.76
N ALA A 85 -4.90 -6.90 -5.62
CA ALA A 85 -4.62 -5.56 -5.11
C ALA A 85 -5.20 -4.46 -6.02
N ALA A 86 -5.11 -4.59 -7.34
CA ALA A 86 -5.71 -3.65 -8.27
C ALA A 86 -7.25 -3.63 -8.16
N VAL A 87 -7.90 -4.80 -8.08
CA VAL A 87 -9.37 -4.92 -7.92
C VAL A 87 -9.83 -4.34 -6.58
N SER A 88 -9.03 -4.50 -5.52
CA SER A 88 -9.39 -4.04 -4.17
C SER A 88 -9.57 -2.52 -4.06
N LEU A 89 -8.95 -1.73 -4.96
CA LEU A 89 -9.12 -0.27 -5.00
C LEU A 89 -10.57 0.17 -5.21
N VAL A 90 -11.35 -0.63 -5.93
CA VAL A 90 -12.79 -0.37 -6.18
C VAL A 90 -13.66 -0.82 -4.99
N TRP A 91 -13.12 -1.69 -4.14
CA TRP A 91 -13.89 -2.34 -3.08
C TRP A 91 -13.90 -1.56 -1.78
N THR A 92 -12.73 -1.11 -1.30
CA THR A 92 -12.60 -0.34 -0.07
C THR A 92 -12.78 1.15 -0.30
N ALA A 93 -13.38 1.85 0.68
CA ALA A 93 -13.47 3.31 0.70
C ALA A 93 -12.28 3.95 1.46
N ASP A 94 -11.56 3.19 2.29
CA ASP A 94 -10.45 3.70 3.11
C ASP A 94 -9.24 4.08 2.27
N GLY A 95 -8.85 5.37 2.29
CA GLY A 95 -7.72 5.90 1.53
C GLY A 95 -6.37 5.32 1.94
N GLY A 96 -6.15 5.07 3.23
CA GLY A 96 -4.90 4.48 3.74
C GLY A 96 -4.74 3.03 3.28
N VAL A 97 -5.83 2.25 3.33
CA VAL A 97 -5.83 0.86 2.84
C VAL A 97 -5.63 0.83 1.31
N LYS A 98 -6.21 1.77 0.57
CA LYS A 98 -5.98 1.91 -0.88
C LYS A 98 -4.50 2.19 -1.21
N CYS A 99 -3.84 3.08 -0.46
CA CYS A 99 -2.41 3.32 -0.62
C CYS A 99 -1.57 2.06 -0.36
N LEU A 100 -1.87 1.31 0.70
CA LEU A 100 -1.21 0.04 0.99
C LEU A 100 -1.44 -1.00 -0.11
N ALA A 101 -2.66 -1.10 -0.63
CA ALA A 101 -3.01 -2.00 -1.72
C ALA A 101 -2.28 -1.63 -3.03
N LEU A 102 -2.16 -0.34 -3.33
CA LEU A 102 -1.40 0.17 -4.47
C LEU A 102 0.08 -0.21 -4.37
N LEU A 103 0.71 0.06 -3.23
CA LEU A 103 2.12 -0.29 -2.97
C LEU A 103 2.33 -1.81 -3.04
N LEU A 104 1.44 -2.60 -2.47
CA LEU A 104 1.47 -4.05 -2.56
C LEU A 104 1.35 -4.52 -4.00
N GLY A 105 0.40 -3.98 -4.77
CA GLY A 105 0.19 -4.33 -6.17
C GLY A 105 1.43 -4.07 -7.02
N LEU A 106 2.07 -2.91 -6.85
CA LEU A 106 3.33 -2.56 -7.51
C LEU A 106 4.47 -3.50 -7.11
N LEU A 107 4.61 -3.82 -5.83
CA LEU A 107 5.62 -4.76 -5.33
C LEU A 107 5.41 -6.15 -5.93
N LEU A 108 4.19 -6.66 -5.90
CA LEU A 108 3.88 -8.00 -6.42
C LEU A 108 4.02 -8.07 -7.94
N ALA A 109 3.64 -7.02 -8.67
CA ALA A 109 3.84 -6.91 -10.12
C ALA A 109 5.33 -6.94 -10.48
N THR A 110 6.17 -6.19 -9.76
CA THR A 110 7.63 -6.20 -9.98
C THR A 110 8.25 -7.55 -9.67
N LEU A 111 7.81 -8.25 -8.63
CA LEU A 111 8.27 -9.59 -8.29
C LEU A 111 7.84 -10.63 -9.34
N ALA A 112 6.61 -10.53 -9.86
CA ALA A 112 6.13 -11.37 -10.94
C ALA A 112 6.92 -11.14 -12.24
N LEU A 113 7.21 -9.88 -12.58
CA LEU A 113 8.04 -9.49 -13.72
C LEU A 113 9.45 -10.08 -13.63
N ARG A 114 10.08 -9.98 -12.45
CA ARG A 114 11.41 -10.58 -12.21
C ARG A 114 11.41 -12.08 -12.39
N ASP A 115 10.39 -12.75 -11.88
CA ASP A 115 10.26 -14.20 -12.02
C ASP A 115 10.08 -14.60 -13.49
N ALA A 116 9.23 -13.87 -14.23
CA ALA A 116 8.98 -14.11 -15.65
C ALA A 116 10.25 -13.97 -16.52
N LEU A 117 11.14 -13.04 -16.16
CA LEU A 117 12.42 -12.82 -16.84
C LEU A 117 13.56 -13.67 -16.26
N SER A 118 13.30 -14.51 -15.26
CA SER A 118 14.30 -15.34 -14.56
C SER A 118 15.50 -14.56 -14.03
N LEU A 119 15.26 -13.31 -13.57
CA LEU A 119 16.29 -12.46 -12.98
C LEU A 119 16.82 -13.09 -11.70
N ARG A 120 18.15 -13.03 -11.48
CA ARG A 120 18.81 -13.65 -10.33
C ARG A 120 18.21 -13.13 -9.01
N ARG A 121 17.68 -14.03 -8.18
CA ARG A 121 17.01 -13.70 -6.93
C ARG A 121 18.01 -13.49 -5.81
N ARG A 122 17.97 -12.34 -5.15
CA ARG A 122 18.52 -12.20 -3.80
C ARG A 122 17.55 -12.82 -2.80
N ARG A 123 18.08 -13.39 -1.71
CA ARG A 123 17.25 -14.01 -0.65
C ARG A 123 16.94 -12.99 0.45
N GLY A 124 15.79 -13.14 1.09
CA GLY A 124 15.41 -12.30 2.23
C GLY A 124 15.04 -10.85 1.86
N ILE A 125 15.46 -9.89 2.68
CA ILE A 125 15.24 -8.44 2.49
C ILE A 125 15.84 -7.94 1.16
N GLY A 126 16.87 -8.61 0.63
CA GLY A 126 17.40 -8.30 -0.70
C GLY A 126 16.36 -8.38 -1.83
N ALA A 127 15.24 -9.11 -1.65
CA ALA A 127 14.15 -9.12 -2.63
C ALA A 127 13.40 -7.79 -2.70
N LEU A 128 13.24 -7.08 -1.58
CA LEU A 128 12.65 -5.73 -1.53
C LEU A 128 13.59 -4.70 -2.16
N ALA A 129 14.89 -4.77 -1.83
CA ALA A 129 15.90 -3.92 -2.45
C ALA A 129 15.96 -4.14 -3.97
N ASP A 130 15.80 -5.38 -4.41
CA ASP A 130 15.73 -5.72 -5.82
C ASP A 130 14.44 -5.21 -6.49
N ALA A 131 13.29 -5.22 -5.81
CA ALA A 131 12.04 -4.65 -6.34
C ALA A 131 12.16 -3.14 -6.48
N PHE A 132 12.72 -2.46 -5.46
CA PHE A 132 13.03 -1.03 -5.52
C PHE A 132 14.04 -0.70 -6.63
N GLY A 133 15.10 -1.50 -6.76
CA GLY A 133 16.08 -1.37 -7.84
C GLY A 133 15.46 -1.52 -9.23
N LEU A 134 14.43 -2.37 -9.36
CA LEU A 134 13.71 -2.54 -10.62
C LEU A 134 12.82 -1.34 -10.94
N ALA A 135 12.15 -0.75 -9.95
CA ALA A 135 11.41 0.49 -10.13
C ALA A 135 12.35 1.65 -10.50
N TRP A 136 13.48 1.76 -9.81
CA TRP A 136 14.54 2.74 -10.10
C TRP A 136 15.13 2.55 -11.51
N PHE A 137 15.28 1.31 -11.95
CA PHE A 137 15.72 0.99 -13.31
C PHE A 137 14.79 1.60 -14.37
N GLY A 138 13.46 1.54 -14.18
CA GLY A 138 12.50 2.16 -15.08
C GLY A 138 12.77 3.67 -15.24
N ILE A 139 13.01 4.38 -14.14
CA ILE A 139 13.29 5.83 -14.13
C ILE A 139 14.61 6.14 -14.82
N THR A 140 15.68 5.41 -14.51
CA THR A 140 17.03 5.68 -15.07
C THR A 140 17.14 5.37 -16.56
N HIS A 141 16.19 4.59 -17.13
CA HIS A 141 16.20 4.18 -18.54
C HIS A 141 15.21 4.95 -19.43
N TRP A 142 14.67 6.07 -18.97
CA TRP A 142 13.83 6.94 -19.80
C TRP A 142 14.51 7.34 -21.12
N GLY A 143 15.79 7.76 -21.06
CA GLY A 143 16.55 8.11 -22.27
C GLY A 143 16.71 6.95 -23.24
N ALA A 144 16.90 5.72 -22.75
CA ALA A 144 16.99 4.54 -23.60
C ALA A 144 15.62 4.15 -24.20
N ALA A 145 14.54 4.31 -23.45
CA ALA A 145 13.18 4.08 -23.92
C ALA A 145 12.81 5.10 -25.01
N CYS A 146 13.07 6.38 -24.77
CA CYS A 146 12.89 7.45 -25.78
C CYS A 146 13.73 7.18 -27.03
N TYR A 147 15.01 6.87 -26.87
CA TYR A 147 15.86 6.54 -28.01
C TYR A 147 15.26 5.41 -28.85
N GLY A 148 14.84 4.30 -28.19
CA GLY A 148 14.24 3.16 -28.87
C GLY A 148 12.95 3.49 -29.62
N LEU A 149 12.10 4.35 -29.06
CA LEU A 149 10.83 4.77 -29.67
C LEU A 149 11.05 5.70 -30.88
N PHE A 150 12.07 6.57 -30.83
CA PHE A 150 12.29 7.59 -31.86
C PHE A 150 13.26 7.17 -32.98
N HIS A 151 13.84 5.98 -32.88
CA HIS A 151 14.70 5.42 -33.91
C HIS A 151 14.07 4.15 -34.52
N ARG A 152 14.40 3.86 -35.78
CA ARG A 152 14.03 2.60 -36.45
C ARG A 152 15.28 1.96 -37.03
N GLN A 153 15.24 0.65 -37.17
CA GLN A 153 16.26 -0.08 -37.91
C GLN A 153 15.89 -0.02 -39.39
N GLY A 154 16.76 0.57 -40.21
CA GLY A 154 16.62 0.57 -41.67
C GLY A 154 16.88 -0.82 -42.27
N PRO A 155 16.56 -1.02 -43.56
CA PRO A 155 16.79 -2.28 -44.26
C PRO A 155 18.26 -2.71 -44.25
N ASP A 156 19.18 -1.75 -44.24
CA ASP A 156 20.63 -1.96 -44.28
C ASP A 156 21.26 -2.07 -42.88
N GLY A 157 20.45 -2.24 -41.84
CA GLY A 157 20.92 -2.27 -40.45
C GLY A 157 21.29 -0.88 -39.88
N SER A 158 21.15 0.20 -40.65
CA SER A 158 21.35 1.58 -40.21
C SER A 158 20.26 2.01 -39.22
N VAL A 159 20.62 2.87 -38.26
CA VAL A 159 19.64 3.44 -37.32
C VAL A 159 19.17 4.81 -37.82
N GLU A 160 17.92 4.89 -38.22
CA GLU A 160 17.30 6.12 -38.74
C GLU A 160 16.38 6.74 -37.69
N LYS A 161 16.31 8.09 -37.68
CA LYS A 161 15.36 8.81 -36.81
C LYS A 161 13.94 8.77 -37.37
N ARG A 162 12.96 8.48 -36.53
CA ARG A 162 11.53 8.63 -36.87
C ARG A 162 11.10 10.07 -36.72
N ARG A 163 10.77 10.76 -37.82
CA ARG A 163 10.31 12.16 -37.78
C ARG A 163 9.12 12.40 -36.87
N VAL A 164 8.10 11.54 -36.94
CA VAL A 164 6.89 11.62 -36.11
C VAL A 164 7.22 11.49 -34.62
N GLY A 165 8.12 10.60 -34.25
CA GLY A 165 8.55 10.43 -32.86
C GLY A 165 9.23 11.66 -32.29
N SER A 166 10.08 12.32 -33.09
CA SER A 166 10.76 13.57 -32.66
C SER A 166 9.78 14.71 -32.42
N ILE A 167 8.74 14.83 -33.28
CA ILE A 167 7.67 15.83 -33.12
C ILE A 167 6.86 15.55 -31.84
N LEU A 168 6.45 14.30 -31.60
CA LEU A 168 5.71 13.91 -30.40
C LEU A 168 6.51 14.15 -29.12
N LEU A 169 7.82 13.87 -29.13
CA LEU A 169 8.68 14.19 -27.99
C LEU A 169 8.77 15.68 -27.74
N GLY A 170 8.94 16.47 -28.82
CA GLY A 170 8.98 17.92 -28.70
C GLY A 170 7.71 18.51 -28.11
N LEU A 171 6.53 18.05 -28.57
CA LEU A 171 5.23 18.44 -28.03
C LEU A 171 5.08 18.03 -26.56
N LEU A 172 5.51 16.83 -26.22
CA LEU A 172 5.44 16.31 -24.86
C LEU A 172 6.34 17.08 -23.89
N CYS A 173 7.58 17.40 -24.30
CA CYS A 173 8.50 18.20 -23.50
C CYS A 173 8.06 19.67 -23.43
N ALA A 174 7.34 20.16 -24.43
CA ALA A 174 6.78 21.52 -24.43
C ALA A 174 5.63 21.67 -23.39
N GLY A 175 4.89 20.62 -23.11
CA GLY A 175 3.73 20.65 -22.20
C GLY A 175 4.04 21.27 -20.83
N PRO A 176 4.99 20.73 -20.04
CA PRO A 176 5.35 21.28 -18.73
C PRO A 176 5.89 22.72 -18.81
N VAL A 177 6.66 23.04 -19.85
CA VAL A 177 7.19 24.38 -20.07
C VAL A 177 6.07 25.35 -20.40
N LEU A 178 5.15 24.94 -21.27
CA LEU A 178 3.97 25.70 -21.63
C LEU A 178 3.09 25.99 -20.42
N ALA A 179 2.88 25.00 -19.54
CA ALA A 179 2.10 25.18 -18.31
C ALA A 179 2.70 26.30 -17.43
N VAL A 180 4.01 26.27 -17.21
CA VAL A 180 4.71 27.29 -16.43
C VAL A 180 4.62 28.67 -17.11
N LEU A 181 4.82 28.72 -18.42
CA LEU A 181 4.74 29.97 -19.17
C LEU A 181 3.33 30.57 -19.17
N VAL A 182 2.29 29.74 -19.32
CA VAL A 182 0.89 30.20 -19.26
C VAL A 182 0.58 30.83 -17.91
N VAL A 183 0.99 30.19 -16.81
CA VAL A 183 0.79 30.74 -15.45
C VAL A 183 1.54 32.06 -15.28
N LEU A 184 2.81 32.14 -15.70
CA LEU A 184 3.59 33.38 -15.60
C LEU A 184 3.02 34.51 -16.45
N LEU A 185 2.54 34.21 -17.64
CA LEU A 185 1.92 35.22 -18.54
C LEU A 185 0.57 35.70 -17.97
N ALA A 186 -0.25 34.81 -17.41
CA ALA A 186 -1.50 35.16 -16.73
C ALA A 186 -1.26 36.09 -15.53
N LEU A 187 -0.18 35.85 -14.78
CA LEU A 187 0.19 36.70 -13.65
C LEU A 187 0.79 38.05 -14.08
N SER A 188 1.33 38.17 -15.30
CA SER A 188 2.00 39.37 -15.79
C SER A 188 1.09 40.34 -16.57
N ASP A 189 0.01 39.84 -17.20
CA ASP A 189 -0.87 40.63 -18.06
C ASP A 189 -2.35 40.32 -17.86
N ALA A 190 -3.11 41.32 -17.38
CA ALA A 190 -4.55 41.22 -17.15
C ALA A 190 -5.37 40.96 -18.42
N ALA A 191 -4.91 41.41 -19.60
CA ALA A 191 -5.59 41.11 -20.86
C ALA A 191 -5.42 39.64 -21.26
N PHE A 192 -4.24 39.08 -21.03
CA PHE A 192 -3.98 37.65 -21.23
C PHE A 192 -4.77 36.78 -20.23
N ASP A 193 -4.83 37.20 -18.98
CA ASP A 193 -5.66 36.51 -17.97
C ASP A 193 -7.15 36.52 -18.33
N GLY A 194 -7.69 37.65 -18.81
CA GLY A 194 -9.04 37.76 -19.33
C GLY A 194 -9.33 36.91 -20.57
N ALA A 195 -8.32 36.70 -21.44
CA ALA A 195 -8.42 35.76 -22.56
C ALA A 195 -8.37 34.32 -22.10
N LEU A 196 -7.53 34.00 -21.10
CA LEU A 196 -7.43 32.68 -20.48
C LEU A 196 -8.70 32.26 -19.73
N GLN A 197 -9.38 33.20 -19.08
CA GLN A 197 -10.68 32.95 -18.40
C GLN A 197 -11.76 32.51 -19.39
N ARG A 198 -11.67 32.90 -20.67
CA ARG A 198 -12.54 32.40 -21.74
C ARG A 198 -12.20 30.98 -22.17
N ILE A 199 -10.93 30.58 -22.05
CA ILE A 199 -10.47 29.20 -22.20
C ILE A 199 -10.50 28.64 -20.80
N ASN A 200 -11.23 27.56 -20.55
CA ASN A 200 -11.28 26.93 -19.23
C ASN A 200 -9.85 26.56 -18.77
N ALA A 201 -9.15 27.52 -18.12
CA ALA A 201 -7.75 27.38 -17.70
C ALA A 201 -7.55 26.17 -16.75
N ALA A 202 -8.58 25.85 -15.96
CA ALA A 202 -8.58 24.68 -15.11
C ALA A 202 -8.48 23.38 -15.94
N LEU A 203 -9.24 23.29 -17.05
CA LEU A 203 -9.17 22.13 -17.95
C LEU A 203 -7.78 21.98 -18.61
N VAL A 204 -7.17 23.10 -19.01
CA VAL A 204 -5.83 23.09 -19.60
C VAL A 204 -4.79 22.60 -18.60
N LEU A 205 -4.84 23.10 -17.37
CA LEU A 205 -3.96 22.67 -16.28
C LEU A 205 -4.16 21.18 -15.96
N GLU A 206 -5.40 20.73 -15.92
CA GLU A 206 -5.77 19.33 -15.73
C GLU A 206 -5.13 18.44 -16.79
N LEU A 207 -5.31 18.76 -18.07
CA LEU A 207 -4.72 18.00 -19.17
C LEU A 207 -3.19 18.00 -19.16
N LEU A 208 -2.56 19.11 -18.76
CA LEU A 208 -1.10 19.19 -18.65
C LEU A 208 -0.54 18.35 -17.51
N LEU A 209 -1.20 18.33 -16.36
CA LEU A 209 -0.82 17.50 -15.22
C LEU A 209 -0.99 16.01 -15.54
N ASP A 210 -2.11 15.63 -16.16
CA ASP A 210 -2.36 14.27 -16.60
C ASP A 210 -1.35 13.80 -17.66
N ALA A 211 -1.07 14.65 -18.65
CA ALA A 211 -0.07 14.34 -19.67
C ALA A 211 1.34 14.21 -19.07
N GLY A 212 1.71 15.09 -18.14
CA GLY A 212 3.02 15.07 -17.48
C GLY A 212 3.22 13.80 -16.64
N LEU A 213 2.31 13.54 -15.70
CA LEU A 213 2.37 12.34 -14.86
C LEU A 213 2.18 11.05 -15.67
N GLY A 214 1.23 11.03 -16.62
CA GLY A 214 0.98 9.89 -17.48
C GLY A 214 2.19 9.51 -18.33
N THR A 215 2.92 10.52 -18.85
CA THR A 215 4.16 10.29 -19.57
C THR A 215 5.27 9.77 -18.68
N ALA A 216 5.43 10.32 -17.48
CA ALA A 216 6.44 9.84 -16.52
C ALA A 216 6.17 8.36 -16.14
N LEU A 217 4.92 8.00 -15.88
CA LEU A 217 4.51 6.62 -15.63
C LEU A 217 4.74 5.73 -16.85
N PHE A 218 4.38 6.20 -18.05
CA PHE A 218 4.61 5.48 -19.30
C PHE A 218 6.10 5.18 -19.51
N LEU A 219 6.96 6.20 -19.45
CA LEU A 219 8.40 6.02 -19.66
C LEU A 219 9.00 5.08 -18.60
N THR A 220 8.52 5.12 -17.37
CA THR A 220 8.98 4.23 -16.30
C THR A 220 8.57 2.78 -16.58
N LEU A 221 7.29 2.52 -16.83
CA LEU A 221 6.75 1.16 -16.93
C LEU A 221 7.08 0.51 -18.28
N PHE A 222 6.95 1.27 -19.37
CA PHE A 222 7.36 0.80 -20.70
C PHE A 222 8.88 0.67 -20.79
N GLY A 223 9.64 1.65 -20.31
CA GLY A 223 11.11 1.61 -20.29
C GLY A 223 11.63 0.41 -19.53
N GLN A 224 11.02 0.09 -18.38
CA GLN A 224 11.32 -1.11 -17.61
C GLN A 224 11.09 -2.39 -18.45
N SER A 225 9.91 -2.52 -19.06
CA SER A 225 9.53 -3.70 -19.83
C SER A 225 10.34 -3.84 -21.14
N PHE A 226 10.70 -2.73 -21.77
CA PHE A 226 11.42 -2.67 -23.03
C PHE A 226 12.93 -2.87 -22.88
N CYS A 227 13.58 -2.20 -21.91
CA CYS A 227 15.04 -2.22 -21.76
C CYS A 227 15.54 -3.43 -20.97
N LEU A 228 14.76 -3.94 -20.01
CA LEU A 228 15.19 -4.99 -19.08
C LEU A 228 15.60 -6.30 -19.76
N PRO A 229 14.89 -6.83 -20.77
CA PRO A 229 15.27 -8.07 -21.45
C PRO A 229 16.62 -8.00 -22.18
N GLY A 230 16.97 -6.81 -22.71
CA GLY A 230 18.24 -6.61 -23.44
C GLY A 230 19.47 -6.60 -22.54
N GLN A 231 19.38 -6.03 -21.35
CA GLN A 231 20.49 -6.00 -20.40
C GLN A 231 20.81 -7.38 -19.78
N HIS A 232 19.82 -8.24 -19.71
CA HIS A 232 20.01 -9.61 -19.21
C HIS A 232 20.84 -10.49 -20.14
N ALA A 233 20.75 -10.24 -21.44
CA ALA A 233 21.59 -10.93 -22.44
C ALA A 233 23.07 -10.51 -22.31
N ALA A 234 23.36 -9.33 -21.76
CA ALA A 234 24.72 -8.80 -21.61
C ALA A 234 25.47 -9.26 -20.34
N GLY A 235 24.88 -10.14 -19.51
CA GLY A 235 25.58 -10.82 -18.42
C GLY A 235 26.08 -9.95 -17.26
N GLN A 236 25.60 -8.72 -17.10
CA GLN A 236 25.98 -7.85 -15.98
C GLN A 236 25.37 -8.34 -14.66
N ALA A 237 26.09 -9.23 -13.97
CA ALA A 237 25.83 -9.51 -12.57
C ALA A 237 26.26 -8.27 -11.77
N LEU A 238 25.31 -7.59 -11.14
CA LEU A 238 25.61 -6.54 -10.16
C LEU A 238 26.59 -7.11 -9.12
N PRO A 239 27.75 -6.46 -8.88
CA PRO A 239 28.70 -6.93 -7.91
C PRO A 239 28.03 -7.01 -6.54
N SER A 240 28.01 -8.21 -5.97
CA SER A 240 27.58 -8.38 -4.59
C SER A 240 28.68 -7.81 -3.70
N PRO A 241 28.43 -6.78 -2.87
CA PRO A 241 29.44 -6.28 -1.95
C PRO A 241 29.86 -7.45 -1.05
N ALA A 242 31.19 -7.70 -0.98
CA ALA A 242 31.76 -8.67 -0.06
C ALA A 242 31.50 -8.16 1.36
N HIS A 243 30.46 -8.68 2.01
CA HIS A 243 30.13 -8.30 3.39
C HIS A 243 31.23 -8.91 4.30
N ARG A 244 32.11 -8.07 4.78
CA ARG A 244 32.92 -8.35 5.96
C ARG A 244 31.96 -8.37 7.14
N GLY A 245 31.49 -9.56 7.55
CA GLY A 245 30.58 -9.71 8.68
C GLY A 245 31.23 -9.24 9.98
N ILE A 246 30.41 -8.74 10.92
CA ILE A 246 30.83 -8.37 12.28
C ILE A 246 31.34 -9.62 12.99
N GLU A 247 32.41 -9.44 13.77
CA GLU A 247 33.01 -10.52 14.54
C GLU A 247 32.00 -11.11 15.53
N THR A 248 32.03 -12.45 15.63
CA THR A 248 31.06 -13.20 16.46
C THR A 248 31.10 -12.75 17.92
N ALA A 249 32.31 -12.48 18.48
CA ALA A 249 32.47 -12.07 19.86
C ALA A 249 31.80 -10.71 20.15
N ALA A 250 31.99 -9.72 19.28
CA ALA A 250 31.40 -8.41 19.43
C ALA A 250 29.86 -8.46 19.39
N LEU A 251 29.32 -9.23 18.43
CA LEU A 251 27.86 -9.39 18.29
C LEU A 251 27.28 -10.20 19.46
N ALA A 252 27.99 -11.23 19.93
CA ALA A 252 27.57 -12.02 21.10
C ALA A 252 27.60 -11.18 22.39
N ALA A 253 28.61 -10.34 22.59
CA ALA A 253 28.65 -9.43 23.74
C ALA A 253 27.48 -8.44 23.72
N PHE A 254 27.20 -7.82 22.58
CA PHE A 254 26.06 -6.90 22.42
C PHE A 254 24.73 -7.59 22.70
N LEU A 255 24.44 -8.73 22.06
CA LEU A 255 23.20 -9.47 22.28
C LEU A 255 23.13 -10.05 23.70
N GLY A 256 24.28 -10.40 24.31
CA GLY A 256 24.36 -10.94 25.66
C GLY A 256 23.86 -9.95 26.71
N VAL A 257 24.19 -8.67 26.60
CA VAL A 257 23.68 -7.62 27.48
C VAL A 257 22.15 -7.51 27.37
N ILE A 258 21.61 -7.53 26.14
CA ILE A 258 20.17 -7.45 25.89
C ILE A 258 19.45 -8.69 26.43
N CYS A 259 19.98 -9.89 26.17
CA CYS A 259 19.43 -11.13 26.71
C CYS A 259 19.47 -11.15 28.24
N GLY A 260 20.57 -10.67 28.85
CA GLY A 260 20.69 -10.55 30.30
C GLY A 260 19.62 -9.64 30.90
N LEU A 261 19.38 -8.46 30.29
CA LEU A 261 18.30 -7.55 30.69
C LEU A 261 16.93 -8.24 30.63
N TYR A 262 16.67 -9.01 29.55
CA TYR A 262 15.38 -9.71 29.42
C TYR A 262 15.23 -10.90 30.37
N VAL A 263 16.31 -11.55 30.76
CA VAL A 263 16.29 -12.55 31.83
C VAL A 263 15.93 -11.89 33.17
N CYS A 264 16.55 -10.77 33.52
CA CYS A 264 16.21 -10.00 34.72
C CYS A 264 14.73 -9.56 34.72
N TYR A 265 14.25 -9.08 33.56
CA TYR A 265 12.83 -8.75 33.38
C TYR A 265 11.92 -9.96 33.61
N LEU A 266 12.22 -11.11 33.00
CA LEU A 266 11.42 -12.33 33.18
C LEU A 266 11.39 -12.76 34.65
N VAL A 267 12.53 -12.72 35.35
CA VAL A 267 12.60 -13.05 36.78
C VAL A 267 11.71 -12.11 37.61
N SER A 268 11.75 -10.80 37.32
CA SER A 268 10.88 -9.83 38.00
C SER A 268 9.39 -10.10 37.75
N GLN A 269 9.03 -10.49 36.53
CA GLN A 269 7.65 -10.83 36.16
C GLN A 269 7.18 -12.15 36.79
N LEU A 270 8.06 -13.16 36.94
CA LEU A 270 7.73 -14.40 37.62
C LEU A 270 7.29 -14.14 39.08
N ALA A 271 7.99 -13.29 39.82
CA ALA A 271 7.59 -12.89 41.16
C ALA A 271 6.17 -12.27 41.18
N TYR A 272 5.84 -11.46 40.17
CA TYR A 272 4.51 -10.85 40.01
C TYR A 272 3.44 -11.87 39.61
N PHE A 273 3.74 -12.83 38.72
CA PHE A 273 2.85 -13.94 38.37
C PHE A 273 2.54 -14.82 39.60
N PHE A 274 3.54 -15.16 40.42
CA PHE A 274 3.34 -15.92 41.64
C PHE A 274 2.49 -15.18 42.68
N SER A 275 2.65 -13.82 42.80
CA SER A 275 1.78 -13.02 43.68
C SER A 275 0.33 -12.94 43.17
N GLY A 276 0.13 -12.89 41.84
CA GLY A 276 -1.20 -12.93 41.22
C GLY A 276 -1.92 -14.26 41.40
N PHE A 277 -1.19 -15.40 41.36
CA PHE A 277 -1.75 -16.73 41.72
C PHE A 277 -2.10 -16.83 43.21
N ALA A 278 -1.44 -16.04 44.06
CA ALA A 278 -1.76 -15.95 45.49
C ALA A 278 -2.95 -15.02 45.81
N GLY A 279 -3.66 -14.50 44.82
CA GLY A 279 -4.84 -13.63 45.01
C GLY A 279 -4.52 -12.19 45.41
N LEU A 280 -3.27 -11.76 45.33
CA LEU A 280 -2.81 -10.42 45.65
C LEU A 280 -2.77 -9.54 44.36
N LEU A 281 -3.95 -9.25 43.81
CA LEU A 281 -4.07 -8.21 42.77
C LEU A 281 -3.91 -6.83 43.44
N PRO A 282 -3.07 -5.94 42.88
CA PRO A 282 -3.03 -4.54 43.36
C PRO A 282 -4.40 -3.90 43.10
N ALA A 283 -5.04 -3.44 44.18
CA ALA A 283 -6.38 -2.85 44.15
C ALA A 283 -6.47 -1.47 43.42
N ASP A 284 -5.34 -0.94 42.92
CA ASP A 284 -5.20 0.46 42.52
C ASP A 284 -5.40 0.73 41.02
N TYR A 285 -5.73 -0.25 40.19
CA TYR A 285 -5.88 -0.05 38.74
C TYR A 285 -7.26 -0.44 38.23
N THR A 286 -7.89 0.49 37.51
CA THR A 286 -9.07 0.12 36.68
C THR A 286 -8.64 -0.82 35.56
N ALA A 287 -9.51 -1.76 35.16
CA ALA A 287 -9.23 -2.71 34.07
C ALA A 287 -8.79 -2.00 32.77
N ALA A 288 -9.27 -0.77 32.57
CA ALA A 288 -8.95 0.10 31.43
C ALA A 288 -7.52 0.61 31.45
N GLU A 289 -7.05 1.10 32.60
CA GLU A 289 -5.69 1.58 32.79
C GLU A 289 -4.68 0.45 32.69
N TYR A 290 -5.01 -0.70 33.26
CA TYR A 290 -4.17 -1.91 33.17
C TYR A 290 -4.02 -2.40 31.73
N ALA A 291 -5.11 -2.40 30.94
CA ALA A 291 -5.08 -2.83 29.55
C ALA A 291 -4.29 -1.86 28.66
N ARG A 292 -4.34 -0.54 28.95
CA ARG A 292 -3.67 0.49 28.15
C ARG A 292 -2.19 0.66 28.51
N ARG A 293 -1.83 0.41 29.77
CA ARG A 293 -0.47 0.58 30.26
C ARG A 293 0.43 -0.56 29.78
N GLY A 294 1.56 -0.20 29.18
CA GLY A 294 2.59 -1.15 28.74
C GLY A 294 2.31 -1.85 27.42
N PHE A 295 1.15 -1.62 26.77
CA PHE A 295 0.81 -2.27 25.52
C PHE A 295 1.69 -1.76 24.35
N PHE A 296 1.78 -0.43 24.20
CA PHE A 296 2.59 0.19 23.12
C PHE A 296 4.07 -0.09 23.33
N GLU A 297 4.54 -0.09 24.58
CA GLU A 297 5.91 -0.41 24.96
C GLU A 297 6.27 -1.84 24.56
N MET A 298 5.41 -2.82 24.85
CA MET A 298 5.64 -4.21 24.43
C MET A 298 5.67 -4.39 22.91
N ALA A 299 4.80 -3.69 22.19
CA ALA A 299 4.81 -3.68 20.73
C ALA A 299 6.10 -3.03 20.18
N ALA A 300 6.52 -1.91 20.75
CA ALA A 300 7.75 -1.21 20.37
C ALA A 300 9.01 -2.06 20.66
N ILE A 301 9.10 -2.67 21.85
CA ILE A 301 10.20 -3.59 22.21
C ILE A 301 10.25 -4.75 21.21
N SER A 302 9.11 -5.33 20.86
CA SER A 302 9.05 -6.41 19.87
C SER A 302 9.52 -5.96 18.48
N ALA A 303 9.15 -4.75 18.05
CA ALA A 303 9.61 -4.20 16.77
C ALA A 303 11.14 -3.94 16.78
N ILE A 304 11.67 -3.40 17.88
CA ILE A 304 13.13 -3.23 18.06
C ILE A 304 13.85 -4.58 18.03
N ASN A 305 13.33 -5.57 18.73
CA ASN A 305 13.91 -6.92 18.75
C ASN A 305 13.90 -7.56 17.35
N LEU A 306 12.86 -7.32 16.55
CA LEU A 306 12.82 -7.78 15.16
C LEU A 306 13.91 -7.12 14.31
N ALA A 307 14.10 -5.81 14.46
CA ALA A 307 15.17 -5.08 13.78
C ALA A 307 16.56 -5.58 14.20
N LEU A 308 16.80 -5.78 15.50
CA LEU A 308 18.06 -6.32 16.04
C LEU A 308 18.33 -7.74 15.52
N THR A 309 17.33 -8.60 15.54
CA THR A 309 17.42 -9.97 15.05
C THR A 309 17.69 -9.99 13.53
N GLY A 310 16.99 -9.16 12.77
CA GLY A 310 17.20 -8.99 11.34
C GLY A 310 18.60 -8.48 10.99
N ALA A 311 19.08 -7.48 11.73
CA ALA A 311 20.44 -6.95 11.59
C ALA A 311 21.50 -8.01 11.93
N ALA A 312 21.34 -8.70 13.05
CA ALA A 312 22.25 -9.75 13.46
C ALA A 312 22.33 -10.91 12.43
N LEU A 313 21.20 -11.33 11.87
CA LEU A 313 21.17 -12.36 10.83
C LEU A 313 21.90 -11.95 9.54
N GLN A 314 21.94 -10.65 9.24
CA GLN A 314 22.59 -10.12 8.04
C GLN A 314 24.07 -9.82 8.28
N LEU A 315 24.41 -9.23 9.43
CA LEU A 315 25.73 -8.72 9.75
C LEU A 315 26.65 -9.77 10.39
N ALA A 316 26.10 -10.86 10.95
CA ALA A 316 26.90 -11.90 11.58
C ALA A 316 27.86 -12.59 10.61
N ARG A 317 29.14 -12.67 10.99
CA ARG A 317 30.12 -13.47 10.27
C ARG A 317 29.75 -14.96 10.35
N ARG A 318 29.64 -15.60 9.21
CA ARG A 318 29.25 -17.03 9.13
C ARG A 318 30.48 -17.92 9.15
N GLN A 319 30.47 -18.93 9.99
CA GLN A 319 31.50 -19.97 10.03
C GLN A 319 31.02 -21.18 9.21
N ALA A 320 31.76 -21.57 8.19
CA ALA A 320 31.36 -22.65 7.24
C ALA A 320 29.91 -22.48 6.71
N GLY A 321 29.51 -21.24 6.43
CA GLY A 321 28.15 -20.93 5.92
C GLY A 321 27.02 -20.99 6.97
N ARG A 322 27.32 -21.33 8.23
CA ARG A 322 26.34 -21.43 9.34
C ARG A 322 26.56 -20.32 10.37
N LEU A 323 25.51 -19.95 11.07
CA LEU A 323 25.60 -19.08 12.25
C LEU A 323 26.26 -19.85 13.40
N PRO A 324 27.18 -19.20 14.16
CA PRO A 324 27.73 -19.76 15.39
C PRO A 324 26.62 -20.15 16.38
N GLY A 325 26.81 -21.26 17.10
CA GLY A 325 25.82 -21.81 18.02
C GLY A 325 25.35 -20.83 19.09
N VAL A 326 26.28 -20.05 19.66
CA VAL A 326 26.00 -19.02 20.68
C VAL A 326 25.05 -17.95 20.11
N LEU A 327 25.34 -17.38 18.94
CA LEU A 327 24.47 -16.38 18.32
C LEU A 327 23.10 -16.97 17.99
N ARG A 328 23.05 -18.23 17.54
CA ARG A 328 21.78 -18.92 17.27
C ARG A 328 20.92 -19.04 18.53
N GLY A 329 21.51 -19.43 19.67
CA GLY A 329 20.83 -19.52 20.95
C GLY A 329 20.29 -18.17 21.43
N MET A 330 21.13 -17.10 21.37
CA MET A 330 20.72 -15.75 21.75
C MET A 330 19.58 -15.20 20.87
N LEU A 331 19.66 -15.38 19.56
CA LEU A 331 18.62 -14.95 18.63
C LEU A 331 17.31 -15.78 18.79
N ALA A 332 17.42 -17.05 19.12
CA ALA A 332 16.26 -17.88 19.44
C ALA A 332 15.59 -17.41 20.74
N PHE A 333 16.39 -17.15 21.80
CA PHE A 333 15.89 -16.58 23.06
C PHE A 333 15.18 -15.24 22.82
N LEU A 334 15.81 -14.32 22.09
CA LEU A 334 15.24 -13.01 21.76
C LEU A 334 13.93 -13.14 21.00
N SER A 335 13.84 -14.08 20.07
CA SER A 335 12.62 -14.35 19.29
C SER A 335 11.51 -14.94 20.14
N LEU A 336 11.81 -15.89 21.01
CA LEU A 336 10.84 -16.50 21.93
C LEU A 336 10.33 -15.48 22.96
N PHE A 337 11.24 -14.68 23.54
CA PHE A 337 10.88 -13.59 24.44
C PHE A 337 9.94 -12.59 23.76
N SER A 338 10.24 -12.19 22.52
CA SER A 338 9.37 -11.28 21.77
C SER A 338 8.01 -11.88 21.46
N LEU A 339 7.92 -13.19 21.16
CA LEU A 339 6.63 -13.87 21.00
C LEU A 339 5.83 -13.88 22.29
N LEU A 340 6.47 -14.02 23.45
CA LEU A 340 5.82 -13.92 24.76
C LEU A 340 5.26 -12.51 24.99
N LEU A 341 6.05 -11.46 24.69
CA LEU A 341 5.59 -10.05 24.77
C LEU A 341 4.41 -9.80 23.83
N ILE A 342 4.45 -10.31 22.61
CA ILE A 342 3.37 -10.17 21.63
C ILE A 342 2.10 -10.88 22.13
N ALA A 343 2.21 -12.08 22.69
CA ALA A 343 1.07 -12.80 23.25
C ALA A 343 0.44 -12.04 24.44
N THR A 344 1.27 -11.49 25.32
CA THR A 344 0.82 -10.64 26.44
C THR A 344 0.14 -9.36 25.93
N ALA A 345 0.72 -8.69 24.94
CA ALA A 345 0.11 -7.51 24.32
C ALA A 345 -1.22 -7.84 23.64
N ALA A 346 -1.30 -8.97 22.93
CA ALA A 346 -2.53 -9.42 22.28
C ALA A 346 -3.65 -9.74 23.29
N SER A 347 -3.32 -10.38 24.42
CA SER A 347 -4.31 -10.65 25.49
C SER A 347 -4.85 -9.36 26.12
N LYS A 348 -3.97 -8.37 26.39
CA LYS A 348 -4.39 -7.04 26.87
C LYS A 348 -5.27 -6.32 25.86
N LEU A 349 -4.92 -6.37 24.57
CA LEU A 349 -5.73 -5.78 23.50
C LEU A 349 -7.11 -6.44 23.39
N ALA A 350 -7.19 -7.77 23.54
CA ALA A 350 -8.45 -8.49 23.53
C ALA A 350 -9.37 -8.07 24.69
N LEU A 351 -8.82 -7.95 25.91
CA LEU A 351 -9.56 -7.42 27.06
C LEU A 351 -10.04 -5.98 26.81
N TYR A 352 -9.18 -5.15 26.24
CA TYR A 352 -9.53 -3.76 25.93
C TYR A 352 -10.64 -3.65 24.88
N ILE A 353 -10.63 -4.50 23.85
CA ILE A 353 -11.71 -4.60 22.86
C ILE A 353 -13.01 -5.07 23.50
N ALA A 354 -12.95 -6.07 24.37
CA ALA A 354 -14.14 -6.59 25.06
C ALA A 354 -14.80 -5.53 25.96
N SER A 355 -14.00 -4.71 26.65
CA SER A 355 -14.51 -3.67 27.58
C SER A 355 -14.98 -2.38 26.90
N PHE A 356 -14.32 -1.97 25.81
CA PHE A 356 -14.52 -0.64 25.19
C PHE A 356 -14.91 -0.70 23.71
N GLY A 357 -15.24 -1.86 23.21
CA GLY A 357 -15.58 -2.06 21.79
C GLY A 357 -14.37 -2.05 20.86
N MET A 358 -14.64 -2.16 19.58
CA MET A 358 -13.65 -2.22 18.50
C MET A 358 -13.48 -0.85 17.86
N THR A 359 -12.22 -0.47 17.58
CA THR A 359 -11.89 0.74 16.82
C THR A 359 -10.90 0.38 15.70
N ARG A 360 -10.79 1.25 14.69
CA ARG A 360 -9.85 1.06 13.57
C ARG A 360 -8.41 0.86 14.06
N LEU A 361 -7.96 1.68 15.01
CA LEU A 361 -6.61 1.58 15.57
C LEU A 361 -6.38 0.22 16.26
N ARG A 362 -7.36 -0.29 17.02
CA ARG A 362 -7.26 -1.60 17.68
C ARG A 362 -7.17 -2.75 16.68
N VAL A 363 -7.93 -2.70 15.59
CA VAL A 363 -7.84 -3.69 14.51
C VAL A 363 -6.48 -3.65 13.83
N LEU A 364 -6.01 -2.45 13.45
CA LEU A 364 -4.69 -2.30 12.82
C LEU A 364 -3.58 -2.78 13.74
N THR A 365 -3.68 -2.51 15.03
CA THR A 365 -2.72 -2.97 16.03
C THR A 365 -2.73 -4.49 16.20
N ALA A 366 -3.92 -5.12 16.22
CA ALA A 366 -4.02 -6.58 16.25
C ALA A 366 -3.35 -7.24 15.03
N LEU A 367 -3.57 -6.68 13.84
CA LEU A 367 -2.93 -7.15 12.61
C LEU A 367 -1.42 -6.92 12.60
N PHE A 368 -0.96 -5.79 13.16
CA PHE A 368 0.47 -5.52 13.33
C PHE A 368 1.13 -6.53 14.27
N LEU A 369 0.52 -6.83 15.42
CA LEU A 369 1.01 -7.86 16.35
C LEU A 369 1.05 -9.24 15.68
N LEU A 370 0.04 -9.58 14.88
CA LEU A 370 0.01 -10.82 14.11
C LEU A 370 1.18 -10.89 13.12
N LEU A 371 1.45 -9.81 12.38
CA LEU A 371 2.59 -9.74 11.47
C LEU A 371 3.92 -9.87 12.19
N LEU A 372 4.10 -9.21 13.35
CA LEU A 372 5.29 -9.35 14.18
C LEU A 372 5.47 -10.81 14.63
N ALA A 373 4.40 -11.47 15.08
CA ALA A 373 4.45 -12.88 15.46
C ALA A 373 4.90 -13.77 14.29
N VAL A 374 4.32 -13.56 13.10
CA VAL A 374 4.74 -14.29 11.88
C VAL A 374 6.21 -14.03 11.56
N CYS A 375 6.71 -12.79 11.71
CA CYS A 375 8.12 -12.48 11.51
C CYS A 375 9.02 -13.29 12.45
N PHE A 376 8.71 -13.33 13.75
CA PHE A 376 9.52 -14.07 14.72
C PHE A 376 9.46 -15.59 14.52
N VAL A 377 8.30 -16.14 14.16
CA VAL A 377 8.18 -17.54 13.77
C VAL A 377 9.04 -17.84 12.54
N CYS A 378 9.01 -16.97 11.52
CA CYS A 378 9.87 -17.11 10.35
C CYS A 378 11.36 -17.02 10.70
N VAL A 379 11.75 -16.16 11.63
CA VAL A 379 13.12 -16.08 12.15
C VAL A 379 13.50 -17.37 12.85
N LEU A 380 12.69 -17.88 13.76
CA LEU A 380 12.94 -19.15 14.45
C LEU A 380 13.10 -20.31 13.45
N LEU A 381 12.18 -20.43 12.50
CA LEU A 381 12.30 -21.44 11.44
C LEU A 381 13.60 -21.29 10.66
N ARG A 382 14.04 -20.07 10.38
CA ARG A 382 15.31 -19.81 9.68
C ARG A 382 16.53 -20.19 10.50
N LEU A 383 16.49 -20.00 11.82
CA LEU A 383 17.58 -20.36 12.72
C LEU A 383 17.80 -21.88 12.78
N PHE A 384 16.71 -22.67 12.79
CA PHE A 384 16.75 -24.12 12.91
C PHE A 384 16.74 -24.84 11.56
N LEU A 385 16.12 -24.25 10.53
CA LEU A 385 16.03 -24.78 9.18
C LEU A 385 16.82 -23.90 8.20
N PRO A 386 18.12 -24.13 7.97
CA PRO A 386 18.97 -23.26 7.13
C PRO A 386 18.51 -23.12 5.68
N ARG A 387 17.70 -24.07 5.18
CA ARG A 387 17.13 -24.03 3.83
C ARG A 387 15.84 -23.21 3.75
N PHE A 388 15.22 -22.86 4.88
CA PHE A 388 13.97 -22.11 4.93
C PHE A 388 14.17 -20.67 4.41
N SER A 389 13.31 -20.25 3.47
CA SER A 389 13.31 -18.91 2.90
C SER A 389 12.19 -18.09 3.54
N TYR A 390 12.53 -17.25 4.51
CA TYR A 390 11.55 -16.45 5.26
C TYR A 390 10.87 -15.34 4.45
N GLY A 391 11.48 -14.88 3.35
CA GLY A 391 10.92 -13.76 2.55
C GLY A 391 9.59 -14.09 1.87
N LYS A 392 9.39 -15.35 1.44
CA LYS A 392 8.14 -15.76 0.78
C LYS A 392 6.95 -15.80 1.75
N PRO A 393 7.01 -16.49 2.91
CA PRO A 393 5.90 -16.52 3.85
C PRO A 393 5.61 -15.15 4.47
N LEU A 394 6.65 -14.33 4.69
CA LEU A 394 6.47 -12.97 5.17
C LEU A 394 5.72 -12.10 4.15
N LEU A 395 6.12 -12.16 2.87
CA LEU A 395 5.42 -11.46 1.80
C LEU A 395 3.97 -11.94 1.68
N ALA A 396 3.74 -13.27 1.77
CA ALA A 396 2.41 -13.84 1.70
C ALA A 396 1.54 -13.38 2.89
N ALA A 397 2.07 -13.35 4.11
CA ALA A 397 1.37 -12.86 5.29
C ALA A 397 1.02 -11.37 5.17
N THR A 398 1.99 -10.55 4.75
CA THR A 398 1.76 -9.11 4.52
C THR A 398 0.72 -8.88 3.43
N ALA A 399 0.82 -9.59 2.31
CA ALA A 399 -0.16 -9.51 1.23
C ALA A 399 -1.56 -9.93 1.69
N LEU A 400 -1.66 -11.03 2.44
CA LEU A 400 -2.93 -11.50 3.00
C LEU A 400 -3.55 -10.46 3.93
N VAL A 401 -2.78 -9.87 4.84
CA VAL A 401 -3.27 -8.83 5.76
C VAL A 401 -3.79 -7.61 4.99
N ILE A 402 -3.03 -7.10 4.02
CA ILE A 402 -3.46 -5.94 3.22
C ILE A 402 -4.72 -6.28 2.40
N LEU A 403 -4.79 -7.45 1.79
CA LEU A 403 -5.97 -7.87 1.03
C LEU A 403 -7.19 -8.09 1.93
N LEU A 404 -7.01 -8.65 3.14
CA LEU A 404 -8.07 -8.76 4.13
C LEU A 404 -8.58 -7.38 4.58
N LEU A 405 -7.70 -6.41 4.81
CA LEU A 405 -8.09 -5.02 5.09
C LEU A 405 -8.86 -4.42 3.91
N SER A 406 -8.43 -4.69 2.68
CA SER A 406 -9.01 -4.10 1.48
C SER A 406 -10.39 -4.69 1.12
N PHE A 407 -10.58 -6.00 1.25
CA PHE A 407 -11.85 -6.68 0.92
C PHE A 407 -12.76 -6.87 2.14
N GLY A 408 -12.19 -6.88 3.35
CA GLY A 408 -12.88 -7.23 4.59
C GLY A 408 -13.85 -6.18 5.11
N ASN A 409 -13.92 -5.00 4.48
CA ASN A 409 -14.81 -3.90 4.90
C ASN A 409 -14.70 -3.61 6.41
N VAL A 410 -13.47 -3.35 6.87
CA VAL A 410 -13.11 -3.30 8.30
C VAL A 410 -14.00 -2.34 9.09
N ASP A 411 -14.29 -1.14 8.55
CA ASP A 411 -15.12 -0.16 9.24
C ASP A 411 -16.56 -0.65 9.41
N GLY A 412 -17.11 -1.34 8.41
CA GLY A 412 -18.42 -1.97 8.53
C GLY A 412 -18.44 -3.16 9.52
N VAL A 413 -17.30 -3.86 9.67
CA VAL A 413 -17.15 -4.92 10.69
C VAL A 413 -17.07 -4.31 12.08
N ILE A 414 -16.30 -3.21 12.26
CA ILE A 414 -16.20 -2.47 13.51
C ILE A 414 -17.58 -1.97 13.95
N ALA A 415 -18.29 -1.32 13.04
CA ALA A 415 -19.61 -0.76 13.33
C ALA A 415 -20.59 -1.85 13.78
N ARG A 416 -20.67 -2.95 13.03
CA ARG A 416 -21.55 -4.10 13.38
C ARG A 416 -21.15 -4.78 14.68
N TYR A 417 -19.84 -4.94 14.92
CA TYR A 417 -19.35 -5.54 16.17
C TYR A 417 -19.80 -4.71 17.37
N ASN A 418 -19.58 -3.39 17.35
CA ASN A 418 -19.92 -2.51 18.45
C ASN A 418 -21.46 -2.46 18.67
N LEU A 419 -22.25 -2.39 17.60
CA LEU A 419 -23.71 -2.46 17.69
C LEU A 419 -24.17 -3.77 18.34
N ASN A 420 -23.64 -4.93 17.87
CA ASN A 420 -24.01 -6.23 18.42
C ASN A 420 -23.61 -6.39 19.90
N GLN A 421 -22.44 -5.88 20.30
CA GLN A 421 -21.98 -5.93 21.69
C GLN A 421 -22.84 -5.04 22.60
N TRP A 422 -23.25 -3.88 22.12
CA TRP A 422 -24.16 -2.99 22.84
C TRP A 422 -25.56 -3.60 22.97
N GLN A 423 -26.13 -4.15 21.90
CA GLN A 423 -27.43 -4.82 21.92
C GLN A 423 -27.48 -6.05 22.84
N ARG A 424 -26.32 -6.72 23.02
CA ARG A 424 -26.17 -7.85 23.96
C ARG A 424 -25.92 -7.42 25.41
N GLY A 425 -25.86 -6.10 25.68
CA GLY A 425 -25.58 -5.55 27.01
C GLY A 425 -24.12 -5.75 27.47
N GLN A 426 -23.21 -6.13 26.57
CA GLN A 426 -21.78 -6.29 26.89
C GLN A 426 -21.03 -4.95 26.87
N LEU A 427 -21.50 -3.98 26.08
CA LEU A 427 -21.06 -2.59 26.13
C LEU A 427 -22.13 -1.78 26.83
N THR A 428 -21.74 -0.99 27.83
CA THR A 428 -22.64 -0.12 28.60
C THR A 428 -23.18 1.03 27.76
N GLN A 429 -22.40 1.52 26.81
CA GLN A 429 -22.75 2.64 25.92
C GLN A 429 -22.20 2.38 24.52
N ILE A 430 -22.94 2.82 23.50
CA ILE A 430 -22.49 2.88 22.12
C ILE A 430 -22.08 4.31 21.77
N ASP A 431 -20.86 4.49 21.30
CA ASP A 431 -20.34 5.77 20.84
C ASP A 431 -20.73 5.96 19.36
N VAL A 432 -21.85 6.67 19.16
CA VAL A 432 -22.38 6.96 17.82
C VAL A 432 -21.47 7.95 17.07
N ALA A 433 -20.75 8.84 17.79
CA ALA A 433 -19.82 9.75 17.19
C ALA A 433 -18.63 8.98 16.57
N ALA A 434 -18.04 8.06 17.31
CA ALA A 434 -17.01 7.18 16.79
C ALA A 434 -17.47 6.33 15.59
N LEU A 435 -18.74 5.92 15.54
CA LEU A 435 -19.31 5.24 14.37
C LEU A 435 -19.48 6.18 13.18
N GLY A 436 -19.85 7.45 13.42
CA GLY A 436 -20.00 8.48 12.40
C GLY A 436 -18.68 8.92 11.76
N GLU A 437 -17.55 8.76 12.46
CA GLU A 437 -16.19 9.01 11.96
C GLU A 437 -15.63 7.86 11.09
N LEU A 438 -16.27 6.69 11.12
CA LEU A 438 -15.92 5.61 10.20
C LEU A 438 -16.29 6.00 8.76
N ASN A 439 -15.74 5.25 7.77
CA ASN A 439 -16.08 5.52 6.37
C ASN A 439 -17.52 5.05 6.02
N GLU A 440 -17.90 5.21 4.75
CA GLU A 440 -19.22 4.87 4.21
C GLU A 440 -19.68 3.44 4.49
N ALA A 441 -18.75 2.58 4.88
CA ALA A 441 -19.06 1.20 5.24
C ALA A 441 -19.86 1.07 6.54
N ALA A 442 -19.84 2.07 7.41
CA ALA A 442 -20.64 2.12 8.64
C ALA A 442 -22.10 2.55 8.41
N VAL A 443 -22.42 3.14 7.26
CA VAL A 443 -23.76 3.63 6.93
C VAL A 443 -24.88 2.61 7.17
N PRO A 444 -24.77 1.32 6.79
CA PRO A 444 -25.83 0.36 7.10
C PRO A 444 -26.07 0.16 8.61
N THR A 445 -25.02 0.27 9.42
CA THR A 445 -25.13 0.13 10.89
C THR A 445 -25.73 1.38 11.51
N LEU A 446 -25.33 2.57 11.05
CA LEU A 446 -25.94 3.83 11.46
C LEU A 446 -27.42 3.87 11.08
N TRP A 447 -27.80 3.30 9.93
CA TRP A 447 -29.21 3.19 9.54
C TRP A 447 -30.00 2.29 10.49
N THR A 448 -29.43 1.17 10.93
CA THR A 448 -30.09 0.32 11.95
C THR A 448 -30.30 1.07 13.26
N LEU A 449 -29.35 1.90 13.69
CA LEU A 449 -29.50 2.77 14.87
C LEU A 449 -30.54 3.90 14.65
N ALA A 450 -30.62 4.43 13.44
CA ALA A 450 -31.59 5.48 13.09
C ALA A 450 -33.05 5.00 13.14
N GLN A 451 -33.26 3.68 13.11
CA GLN A 451 -34.57 3.01 13.21
C GLN A 451 -34.89 2.54 14.64
N ASP A 452 -34.00 2.76 15.61
CA ASP A 452 -34.16 2.25 16.99
C ASP A 452 -34.92 3.25 17.85
N ASP A 453 -36.24 3.08 17.93
CA ASP A 453 -37.14 3.94 18.72
C ASP A 453 -36.97 3.76 20.25
N ALA A 454 -36.36 2.66 20.70
CA ALA A 454 -36.10 2.42 22.12
C ALA A 454 -35.01 3.37 22.66
N HIS A 455 -34.15 3.89 21.79
CA HIS A 455 -33.01 4.73 22.19
C HIS A 455 -33.00 6.06 21.42
N PRO A 456 -33.89 7.01 21.75
CA PRO A 456 -34.12 8.23 20.96
C PRO A 456 -32.89 9.14 20.84
N LYS A 457 -31.99 9.15 21.82
CA LYS A 457 -30.73 9.90 21.75
C LYS A 457 -29.80 9.35 20.66
N GLN A 458 -29.57 8.05 20.65
CA GLN A 458 -28.73 7.35 19.67
C GLN A 458 -29.35 7.42 18.27
N GLN A 459 -30.65 7.23 18.18
CA GLN A 459 -31.41 7.39 16.94
C GLN A 459 -31.19 8.77 16.31
N ARG A 460 -31.37 9.85 17.09
CA ARG A 460 -31.19 11.22 16.62
C ARG A 460 -29.76 11.51 16.18
N GLN A 461 -28.77 11.04 16.92
CA GLN A 461 -27.36 11.16 16.55
C GLN A 461 -27.05 10.39 15.25
N ALA A 462 -27.52 9.16 15.10
CA ALA A 462 -27.34 8.36 13.90
C ALA A 462 -27.95 9.04 12.67
N ARG A 463 -29.16 9.59 12.79
CA ARG A 463 -29.81 10.38 11.72
C ARG A 463 -28.99 11.62 11.35
N ALA A 464 -28.42 12.33 12.33
CA ALA A 464 -27.57 13.49 12.07
C ALA A 464 -26.32 13.13 11.25
N TYR A 465 -25.63 12.04 11.61
CA TYR A 465 -24.49 11.57 10.84
C TYR A 465 -24.88 11.09 9.43
N LEU A 466 -25.99 10.36 9.29
CA LEU A 466 -26.51 9.94 7.99
C LEU A 466 -26.90 11.14 7.11
N THR A 467 -27.51 12.19 7.68
CA THR A 467 -27.78 13.43 6.96
C THR A 467 -26.50 14.08 6.46
N SER A 468 -25.49 14.20 7.31
CA SER A 468 -24.16 14.71 6.93
C SER A 468 -23.53 13.88 5.79
N TRP A 469 -23.65 12.55 5.81
CA TRP A 469 -23.18 11.68 4.72
C TRP A 469 -24.00 11.86 3.45
N GLY A 470 -25.32 12.00 3.56
CA GLY A 470 -26.21 12.23 2.41
C GLY A 470 -25.87 13.52 1.67
N LEU A 471 -25.70 14.62 2.40
CA LEU A 471 -25.32 15.92 1.81
C LEU A 471 -23.95 15.89 1.11
N ARG A 472 -23.04 14.98 1.51
CA ARG A 472 -21.73 14.80 0.85
C ARG A 472 -21.79 13.87 -0.35
N LEU A 473 -22.63 12.85 -0.33
CA LEU A 473 -22.65 11.77 -1.33
C LEU A 473 -23.68 11.97 -2.43
N LEU A 474 -24.79 12.69 -2.13
CA LEU A 474 -25.88 12.90 -3.06
C LEU A 474 -25.76 14.30 -3.68
N GLU A 475 -25.97 14.38 -5.00
CA GLU A 475 -26.10 15.66 -5.70
C GLU A 475 -27.54 16.12 -5.59
N GLY A 476 -27.75 17.29 -4.99
CA GLY A 476 -29.05 17.96 -4.90
C GLY A 476 -28.89 19.44 -5.20
N PRO A 477 -29.99 20.17 -5.51
CA PRO A 477 -29.93 21.60 -5.62
C PRO A 477 -29.50 22.20 -4.26
N GLN A 478 -28.71 23.28 -4.29
CA GLN A 478 -28.45 24.16 -3.16
C GLN A 478 -29.77 24.94 -2.86
N ALA A 479 -30.82 24.23 -2.48
CA ALA A 479 -32.08 24.82 -2.19
C ALA A 479 -32.16 25.21 -0.71
N ASP A 480 -32.81 26.32 -0.43
CA ASP A 480 -33.10 26.82 0.93
C ASP A 480 -33.94 25.81 1.75
N SER A 481 -34.44 24.76 1.13
CA SER A 481 -35.20 23.66 1.73
C SER A 481 -34.69 22.31 1.21
N PRO A 482 -33.73 21.65 1.88
CA PRO A 482 -33.21 20.33 1.48
C PRO A 482 -34.26 19.21 1.52
N GLU A 483 -35.43 19.44 2.13
CA GLU A 483 -36.49 18.44 2.30
C GLU A 483 -37.16 18.04 0.98
N ASP A 484 -37.38 19.01 0.08
CA ASP A 484 -38.21 18.84 -1.11
C ASP A 484 -37.44 18.50 -2.38
N ALA A 485 -36.11 18.53 -2.34
CA ALA A 485 -35.30 18.29 -3.53
C ALA A 485 -34.90 16.82 -3.65
N PRO A 486 -35.04 16.18 -4.83
CA PRO A 486 -34.58 14.82 -5.03
C PRO A 486 -33.04 14.78 -5.03
N HIS A 487 -32.50 14.44 -3.88
CA HIS A 487 -31.06 14.15 -3.76
C HIS A 487 -30.77 12.81 -4.42
N ARG A 488 -29.94 12.82 -5.47
CA ARG A 488 -29.64 11.62 -6.25
C ARG A 488 -28.15 11.30 -6.23
N TYR A 489 -27.84 10.02 -6.11
CA TYR A 489 -26.49 9.52 -6.30
C TYR A 489 -26.15 9.43 -7.79
N ARG A 490 -25.24 10.30 -8.24
CA ARG A 490 -24.72 10.30 -9.61
C ARG A 490 -23.23 9.93 -9.61
N PRO A 491 -22.90 8.63 -9.64
CA PRO A 491 -21.50 8.23 -9.63
C PRO A 491 -20.84 8.62 -10.96
N ARG A 492 -19.76 9.39 -10.87
CA ARG A 492 -18.84 9.53 -12.00
C ARG A 492 -18.17 8.17 -12.18
N LEU A 493 -18.29 7.55 -13.36
CA LEU A 493 -17.81 6.18 -13.62
C LEU A 493 -16.34 5.99 -13.18
N ARG A 494 -15.48 6.99 -13.43
CA ARG A 494 -14.05 6.96 -13.09
C ARG A 494 -13.78 6.99 -11.59
N ALA A 495 -14.62 7.67 -10.82
CA ALA A 495 -14.55 7.76 -9.36
C ALA A 495 -15.32 6.65 -8.65
N TYR A 496 -15.91 5.70 -9.38
CA TYR A 496 -16.77 4.67 -8.80
C TYR A 496 -16.03 3.84 -7.76
N ASN A 497 -16.68 3.70 -6.59
CA ASN A 497 -16.29 2.82 -5.52
C ASN A 497 -17.52 2.06 -5.01
N ARG A 498 -17.39 0.76 -4.80
CA ARG A 498 -18.53 -0.12 -4.43
C ARG A 498 -19.11 0.22 -3.06
N THR A 499 -18.25 0.46 -2.07
CA THR A 499 -18.68 0.77 -0.70
C THR A 499 -19.43 2.10 -0.65
N THR A 500 -18.86 3.15 -1.26
CA THR A 500 -19.50 4.46 -1.38
C THR A 500 -20.83 4.38 -2.14
N ALA A 501 -20.88 3.65 -3.27
CA ALA A 501 -22.10 3.49 -4.05
C ALA A 501 -23.21 2.76 -3.27
N ARG A 502 -22.85 1.77 -2.44
CA ARG A 502 -23.82 1.06 -1.60
C ARG A 502 -24.38 1.96 -0.50
N ALA A 503 -23.53 2.73 0.15
CA ALA A 503 -23.93 3.68 1.18
C ALA A 503 -24.84 4.77 0.61
N ALA A 504 -24.44 5.38 -0.51
CA ALA A 504 -25.21 6.43 -1.17
C ALA A 504 -26.59 5.96 -1.60
N ARG A 505 -26.71 4.76 -2.20
CA ARG A 505 -28.02 4.20 -2.59
C ARG A 505 -28.93 3.93 -1.39
N LEU A 506 -28.37 3.48 -0.25
CA LEU A 506 -29.13 3.29 0.97
C LEU A 506 -29.68 4.63 1.47
N ILE A 507 -28.84 5.66 1.54
CA ILE A 507 -29.24 7.00 1.98
C ILE A 507 -30.25 7.60 1.00
N GLU A 508 -30.04 7.47 -0.32
CA GLU A 508 -30.97 7.95 -1.35
C GLU A 508 -32.37 7.33 -1.19
N ALA A 509 -32.43 6.00 -0.95
CA ALA A 509 -33.68 5.27 -0.80
C ALA A 509 -34.51 5.71 0.42
N HIS A 510 -33.85 6.18 1.48
CA HIS A 510 -34.48 6.54 2.76
C HIS A 510 -34.26 8.01 3.14
N TRP A 511 -33.96 8.88 2.17
CA TRP A 511 -33.58 10.26 2.45
C TRP A 511 -34.62 11.01 3.32
N ALA A 512 -35.91 10.89 3.00
CA ALA A 512 -36.99 11.55 3.75
C ALA A 512 -37.05 11.10 5.24
N GLU A 513 -36.67 9.87 5.54
CA GLU A 513 -36.63 9.33 6.91
C GLU A 513 -35.33 9.72 7.64
N ILE A 514 -34.23 9.84 6.88
CA ILE A 514 -32.89 10.14 7.39
C ILE A 514 -32.74 11.63 7.70
N TYR A 515 -33.22 12.50 6.80
CA TYR A 515 -32.96 13.94 6.90
C TYR A 515 -33.37 14.50 8.24
N LEU A 516 -32.45 15.21 8.88
CA LEU A 516 -32.67 15.84 10.20
C LEU A 516 -32.30 17.32 10.13
N PRO A 517 -33.27 18.24 10.20
CA PRO A 517 -32.97 19.66 10.35
C PRO A 517 -32.14 19.93 11.61
N GLY A 518 -31.16 20.85 11.53
CA GLY A 518 -30.26 21.15 12.65
C GLY A 518 -29.29 20.04 13.01
N TRP A 519 -28.97 19.14 12.09
CA TRP A 519 -28.04 18.02 12.29
C TRP A 519 -26.66 18.45 12.78
N CYS A 520 -26.17 19.63 12.40
CA CYS A 520 -24.88 20.17 12.84
C CYS A 520 -24.82 20.34 14.36
N ASP A 521 -25.90 20.87 14.97
CA ASP A 521 -25.98 21.11 16.41
C ASP A 521 -26.01 19.78 17.18
N VAL A 522 -26.67 18.76 16.60
CA VAL A 522 -26.73 17.42 17.18
C VAL A 522 -25.37 16.76 17.18
N ILE A 523 -24.59 16.90 16.10
CA ILE A 523 -23.23 16.38 16.03
C ILE A 523 -22.32 17.12 17.03
N ALA A 524 -22.39 18.46 17.06
CA ALA A 524 -21.57 19.25 17.97
C ALA A 524 -21.87 18.93 19.45
N SER A 525 -23.13 18.75 19.83
CA SER A 525 -23.54 18.38 21.20
C SER A 525 -23.19 16.92 21.56
N GLY A 526 -22.97 16.07 20.59
CA GLY A 526 -22.56 14.67 20.80
C GLY A 526 -21.06 14.46 21.00
N MET A 527 -20.25 15.50 20.68
CA MET A 527 -18.78 15.50 20.88
C MET A 527 -18.36 16.11 22.24
N ALA A 528 -19.25 16.79 22.93
CA ALA A 528 -19.08 17.34 24.27
C ALA A 528 -19.50 16.30 25.35
#